data_d702a87f9ecab1945e38e6f8d9ada25e
#
_entry.id   d702a87f9ecab1945e38e6f8d9ada25e
#
_cell.length_a   1.000
_cell.length_b   1.000
_cell.length_c   1.000
_cell.angle_alpha   90.00
_cell.angle_beta   90.00
_cell.angle_gamma   90.00
#
_symmetry.space_group_name_H-M   'P 1'
#
loop_
_entity.id
_entity.type
_entity.pdbx_description
1 polymer ?
#
loop_
_entity_poly.entity_id
_entity_poly.type
_entity_poly.pdbx_seq_one_letter_code
_entity_poly.pdbx_strand_id
1 'polypeptide(L)'
;MTYFTNTSPFANTRSRARSAARQAVFLCFGVVFTTLAAANASAQDDPPQYELAPPPLMVMSKAERDKLDAEQGIRKRTQLALELMDARVGLAETANTRDDLNEMFSHLGAFSAIMEDTLAFLKTADPNRGRTLDNFKRLEIGLRRFSPRLELIRRELPLTHEFYVRSLLRQLRDARSRALDPLFDDSVIRSST
;
A
#
# COMPACT_ATOMS: atom_id res chain seq x y z
N MET A 1 -52.84 15.52 39.75
CA MET A 1 -52.73 16.70 40.63
C MET A 1 -51.84 17.68 39.90
N THR A 2 -52.50 18.62 39.48
CA THR A 2 -52.41 20.11 39.40
C THR A 2 -51.30 20.60 38.48
N TYR A 3 -51.65 21.02 37.26
CA TYR A 3 -52.08 22.32 36.74
C TYR A 3 -51.24 23.49 37.28
N PHE A 4 -50.58 24.26 36.39
CA PHE A 4 -50.92 25.65 36.19
C PHE A 4 -50.28 26.23 34.93
N THR A 5 -51.12 26.67 34.07
CA THR A 5 -51.07 27.61 32.97
C THR A 5 -50.71 29.02 33.42
N ASN A 6 -50.09 29.83 32.57
CA ASN A 6 -50.55 31.21 32.30
C ASN A 6 -49.71 31.83 31.15
N THR A 7 -50.24 32.00 30.04
CA THR A 7 -50.91 33.05 29.21
C THR A 7 -50.40 34.48 29.43
N SER A 8 -49.91 35.01 28.31
CA SER A 8 -49.98 36.32 27.62
C SER A 8 -50.57 37.53 28.41
N PRO A 9 -50.67 38.77 27.87
CA PRO A 9 -50.46 39.26 26.52
C PRO A 9 -50.04 40.79 26.39
N PHE A 10 -50.25 41.32 25.16
CA PHE A 10 -50.55 42.75 24.77
C PHE A 10 -49.37 43.71 24.79
N ALA A 11 -49.28 44.66 23.94
CA ALA A 11 -49.92 45.14 22.72
C ALA A 11 -49.17 46.38 22.26
N ASN A 12 -49.00 46.49 20.98
CA ASN A 12 -49.43 47.62 20.16
C ASN A 12 -49.09 49.04 20.58
N THR A 13 -48.41 49.78 19.73
CA THR A 13 -48.97 51.01 19.15
C THR A 13 -48.03 51.63 18.10
N ARG A 14 -48.60 51.81 16.99
CA ARG A 14 -48.49 52.76 15.91
C ARG A 14 -48.10 54.20 16.28
N SER A 15 -47.33 54.84 15.42
CA SER A 15 -47.63 56.11 14.72
C SER A 15 -46.44 56.46 13.85
N ARG A 16 -46.55 56.50 12.54
CA ARG A 16 -47.07 57.54 11.63
C ARG A 16 -46.46 58.93 11.92
N ALA A 17 -45.65 59.40 11.03
CA ALA A 17 -45.93 60.42 10.03
C ALA A 17 -44.62 61.04 9.51
N ARG A 18 -44.43 60.96 8.17
CA ARG A 18 -44.45 62.15 7.24
C ARG A 18 -43.43 63.21 7.53
N SER A 19 -42.55 63.62 6.68
CA SER A 19 -42.64 64.19 5.36
C SER A 19 -41.21 64.59 4.92
N ALA A 20 -40.93 64.30 3.74
CA ALA A 20 -40.88 65.17 2.61
C ALA A 20 -39.72 66.14 2.52
N ALA A 21 -39.00 65.89 1.51
CA ALA A 21 -38.51 66.80 0.48
C ALA A 21 -37.32 67.70 0.79
N ARG A 22 -36.40 67.57 -0.07
CA ARG A 22 -35.69 68.52 -0.97
C ARG A 22 -34.23 68.20 -1.03
N GLN A 23 -33.87 67.61 -2.13
CA GLN A 23 -33.17 68.18 -3.27
C GLN A 23 -31.80 68.82 -2.93
N ALA A 24 -30.95 68.16 -3.50
CA ALA A 24 -30.01 68.55 -4.57
C ALA A 24 -28.60 68.87 -4.12
N VAL A 25 -27.79 68.34 -4.91
CA VAL A 25 -26.64 68.97 -5.59
C VAL A 25 -25.24 68.54 -5.14
N PHE A 26 -24.67 67.84 -6.09
CA PHE A 26 -23.27 67.83 -6.51
C PHE A 26 -22.21 67.38 -5.54
N LEU A 27 -21.51 66.54 -5.94
CA LEU A 27 -20.35 66.36 -6.80
C LEU A 27 -19.39 65.38 -6.19
N CYS A 28 -19.11 64.39 -6.99
CA CYS A 28 -17.78 63.85 -7.20
C CYS A 28 -16.87 63.73 -5.99
N PHE A 29 -16.64 62.55 -5.57
CA PHE A 29 -15.25 62.11 -5.60
C PHE A 29 -15.14 60.66 -5.11
N GLY A 30 -14.56 59.91 -5.97
CA GLY A 30 -13.67 58.86 -5.56
C GLY A 30 -14.32 57.65 -4.95
N VAL A 31 -14.92 56.80 -5.79
CA VAL A 31 -15.06 55.38 -5.49
C VAL A 31 -13.66 54.77 -5.46
N VAL A 32 -13.05 54.84 -4.30
CA VAL A 32 -11.94 53.93 -4.02
C VAL A 32 -12.57 52.61 -3.62
N PHE A 33 -12.79 51.80 -4.61
CA PHE A 33 -13.12 50.38 -4.44
C PHE A 33 -11.84 49.71 -3.92
N THR A 34 -11.62 49.77 -2.64
CA THR A 34 -10.68 48.89 -1.98
C THR A 34 -11.32 47.50 -1.97
N THR A 35 -11.10 46.77 -3.04
CA THR A 35 -11.28 45.35 -3.04
C THR A 35 -10.31 44.77 -2.03
N LEU A 36 -10.83 44.52 -0.83
CA LEU A 36 -10.19 43.67 0.15
C LEU A 36 -10.22 42.28 -0.45
N ALA A 37 -9.23 41.95 -1.25
CA ALA A 37 -8.95 40.61 -1.63
C ALA A 37 -8.59 39.87 -0.33
N ALA A 38 -9.60 39.23 0.28
CA ALA A 38 -9.39 38.22 1.26
C ALA A 38 -8.61 37.10 0.53
N ALA A 39 -7.29 37.19 0.61
CA ALA A 39 -6.44 36.04 0.34
C ALA A 39 -6.81 35.00 1.36
N ASN A 40 -7.76 34.11 0.98
CA ASN A 40 -7.87 32.81 1.60
C ASN A 40 -6.56 32.10 1.27
N ALA A 41 -5.54 32.35 2.08
CA ALA A 41 -4.44 31.43 2.25
C ALA A 41 -5.08 30.19 2.87
N SER A 42 -5.61 29.31 2.03
CA SER A 42 -5.75 27.92 2.38
C SER A 42 -4.34 27.46 2.67
N ALA A 43 -3.95 27.50 3.94
CA ALA A 43 -2.89 26.66 4.41
C ALA A 43 -3.37 25.25 4.08
N GLN A 44 -3.01 24.75 2.90
CA GLN A 44 -2.94 23.34 2.67
C GLN A 44 -1.91 22.88 3.69
N ASP A 45 -2.39 22.33 4.79
CA ASP A 45 -1.59 21.43 5.60
C ASP A 45 -1.20 20.31 4.65
N ASP A 46 -0.08 20.47 3.95
CA ASP A 46 0.54 19.36 3.26
C ASP A 46 0.67 18.24 4.29
N PRO A 47 0.10 17.06 4.01
CA PRO A 47 0.21 15.95 4.93
C PRO A 47 1.69 15.79 5.26
N PRO A 48 2.05 15.57 6.54
CA PRO A 48 3.44 15.51 6.94
C PRO A 48 4.17 14.56 6.01
N GLN A 49 5.14 15.09 5.26
CA GLN A 49 6.01 14.29 4.42
C GLN A 49 6.89 13.49 5.37
N TYR A 50 6.41 12.30 5.73
CA TYR A 50 7.24 11.34 6.45
C TYR A 50 8.44 11.05 5.56
N GLU A 51 9.63 11.39 6.04
CA GLU A 51 10.87 10.99 5.40
C GLU A 51 10.89 9.46 5.37
N LEU A 52 10.63 8.91 4.19
CA LEU A 52 10.59 7.47 4.01
C LEU A 52 12.03 6.94 4.14
N ALA A 53 12.20 5.93 4.95
CA ALA A 53 13.47 5.21 4.99
C ALA A 53 13.87 4.74 3.58
N PRO A 54 15.16 4.64 3.27
CA PRO A 54 15.60 4.15 1.97
C PRO A 54 15.09 2.74 1.72
N PRO A 55 14.75 2.40 0.45
CA PRO A 55 14.23 1.07 0.14
C PRO A 55 15.25 -0.02 0.49
N PRO A 56 14.80 -1.15 1.03
CA PRO A 56 15.69 -2.27 1.34
C PRO A 56 16.34 -2.82 0.08
N LEU A 57 17.61 -3.21 0.19
CA LEU A 57 18.34 -3.84 -0.90
C LEU A 57 17.76 -5.25 -1.17
N MET A 58 17.36 -5.51 -2.42
CA MET A 58 16.90 -6.82 -2.85
C MET A 58 18.10 -7.71 -3.25
N VAL A 59 18.83 -8.18 -2.26
CA VAL A 59 20.06 -8.95 -2.47
C VAL A 59 20.03 -10.24 -1.67
N MET A 60 20.08 -11.38 -2.37
CA MET A 60 20.35 -12.66 -1.72
C MET A 60 21.87 -12.81 -1.46
N SER A 61 22.24 -13.53 -0.44
CA SER A 61 23.65 -13.80 -0.15
C SER A 61 24.31 -14.66 -1.23
N LYS A 62 25.63 -14.52 -1.38
CA LYS A 62 26.40 -15.37 -2.30
C LYS A 62 26.20 -16.85 -2.01
N ALA A 63 26.19 -17.24 -0.73
CA ALA A 63 25.99 -18.63 -0.33
C ALA A 63 24.62 -19.20 -0.74
N GLU A 64 23.56 -18.40 -0.70
CA GLU A 64 22.23 -18.80 -1.16
C GLU A 64 22.18 -18.95 -2.67
N ARG A 65 22.80 -18.02 -3.39
CA ARG A 65 22.92 -18.07 -4.85
C ARG A 65 23.68 -19.32 -5.26
N ASP A 66 24.84 -19.56 -4.69
CA ASP A 66 25.67 -20.75 -4.98
C ASP A 66 24.90 -22.05 -4.73
N LYS A 67 24.09 -22.12 -3.65
CA LYS A 67 23.23 -23.28 -3.36
C LYS A 67 22.15 -23.48 -4.42
N LEU A 68 21.50 -22.41 -4.84
CA LEU A 68 20.45 -22.46 -5.86
C LEU A 68 21.03 -22.85 -7.23
N ASP A 69 22.19 -22.32 -7.58
CA ASP A 69 22.85 -22.58 -8.85
C ASP A 69 23.44 -24.00 -8.94
N ALA A 70 23.86 -24.55 -7.80
CA ALA A 70 24.31 -25.94 -7.71
C ALA A 70 23.17 -26.96 -7.93
N GLU A 71 21.91 -26.55 -7.65
CA GLU A 71 20.76 -27.46 -7.79
C GLU A 71 20.19 -27.39 -9.20
N GLN A 72 20.49 -28.42 -10.01
CA GLN A 72 20.08 -28.52 -11.41
C GLN A 72 18.64 -29.05 -11.60
N GLY A 73 18.10 -29.70 -10.58
CA GLY A 73 16.76 -30.29 -10.62
C GLY A 73 15.67 -29.25 -10.37
N ILE A 74 14.82 -28.96 -11.37
CA ILE A 74 13.77 -27.93 -11.27
C ILE A 74 12.92 -28.08 -9.97
N ARG A 75 12.55 -29.31 -9.62
CA ARG A 75 11.76 -29.59 -8.41
C ARG A 75 12.55 -29.26 -7.14
N LYS A 76 13.81 -29.73 -7.05
CA LYS A 76 14.65 -29.54 -5.88
C LYS A 76 15.04 -28.07 -5.71
N ARG A 77 15.39 -27.39 -6.82
CA ARG A 77 15.68 -25.96 -6.79
C ARG A 77 14.49 -25.13 -6.32
N THR A 78 13.26 -25.43 -6.81
CA THR A 78 12.04 -24.75 -6.36
C THR A 78 11.77 -25.01 -4.86
N GLN A 79 11.98 -26.25 -4.39
CA GLN A 79 11.81 -26.57 -2.98
C GLN A 79 12.85 -25.87 -2.10
N LEU A 80 14.13 -25.91 -2.49
CA LEU A 80 15.21 -25.21 -1.81
C LEU A 80 14.95 -23.69 -1.73
N ALA A 81 14.48 -23.10 -2.81
CA ALA A 81 14.12 -21.68 -2.83
C ALA A 81 13.00 -21.36 -1.80
N LEU A 82 11.97 -22.21 -1.71
CA LEU A 82 10.90 -22.03 -0.72
C LEU A 82 11.41 -22.19 0.72
N GLU A 83 12.36 -23.09 0.96
CA GLU A 83 13.02 -23.25 2.27
C GLU A 83 13.88 -22.03 2.63
N LEU A 84 14.66 -21.51 1.69
CA LEU A 84 15.44 -20.29 1.89
C LEU A 84 14.55 -19.06 2.15
N MET A 85 13.45 -18.91 1.39
CA MET A 85 12.45 -17.87 1.63
C MET A 85 11.85 -17.98 3.02
N ASP A 86 11.51 -19.18 3.48
CA ASP A 86 10.97 -19.43 4.82
C ASP A 86 11.96 -19.03 5.92
N ALA A 87 13.21 -19.42 5.77
CA ALA A 87 14.27 -19.03 6.69
C ALA A 87 14.43 -17.51 6.76
N ARG A 88 14.38 -16.81 5.60
CA ARG A 88 14.50 -15.35 5.55
C ARG A 88 13.33 -14.63 6.24
N VAL A 89 12.10 -15.11 6.04
CA VAL A 89 10.93 -14.54 6.75
C VAL A 89 11.04 -14.81 8.26
N GLY A 90 11.48 -16.00 8.69
CA GLY A 90 11.70 -16.31 10.11
C GLY A 90 12.75 -15.41 10.75
N LEU A 91 13.84 -15.11 10.04
CA LEU A 91 14.87 -14.17 10.51
C LEU A 91 14.33 -12.74 10.56
N ALA A 92 13.51 -12.33 9.59
CA ALA A 92 12.87 -11.02 9.61
C ALA A 92 11.89 -10.88 10.79
N GLU A 93 11.09 -11.89 11.10
CA GLU A 93 10.23 -11.93 12.28
C GLU A 93 11.06 -11.80 13.58
N THR A 94 12.18 -12.51 13.68
CA THR A 94 13.07 -12.42 14.84
C THR A 94 13.70 -11.02 14.96
N ALA A 95 14.16 -10.42 13.87
CA ALA A 95 14.69 -9.07 13.87
C ALA A 95 13.61 -8.04 14.26
N ASN A 96 12.38 -8.21 13.76
CA ASN A 96 11.25 -7.35 14.10
C ASN A 96 10.93 -7.38 15.62
N THR A 97 10.97 -8.55 16.27
CA THR A 97 10.76 -8.66 17.72
C THR A 97 11.85 -7.98 18.56
N ARG A 98 13.01 -7.67 17.95
CA ARG A 98 14.13 -6.95 18.58
C ARG A 98 14.19 -5.47 18.18
N ASP A 99 13.20 -4.98 17.43
CA ASP A 99 13.16 -3.64 16.83
C ASP A 99 14.37 -3.34 15.93
N ASP A 100 15.05 -4.39 15.38
CA ASP A 100 16.13 -4.22 14.43
C ASP A 100 15.57 -4.14 13.00
N LEU A 101 15.12 -2.94 12.65
CA LEU A 101 14.52 -2.67 11.34
C LEU A 101 15.49 -2.89 10.18
N ASN A 102 16.79 -2.59 10.37
CA ASN A 102 17.79 -2.76 9.32
C ASN A 102 17.99 -4.24 8.98
N GLU A 103 18.15 -5.08 9.98
CA GLU A 103 18.29 -6.52 9.81
C GLU A 103 17.00 -7.12 9.23
N MET A 104 15.84 -6.72 9.74
CA MET A 104 14.55 -7.15 9.24
C MET A 104 14.40 -6.85 7.74
N PHE A 105 14.65 -5.61 7.31
CA PHE A 105 14.53 -5.24 5.89
C PHE A 105 15.59 -5.93 5.02
N SER A 106 16.78 -6.19 5.53
CA SER A 106 17.80 -6.99 4.82
C SER A 106 17.28 -8.40 4.53
N HIS A 107 16.63 -9.04 5.49
CA HIS A 107 16.05 -10.36 5.31
C HIS A 107 14.84 -10.35 4.36
N LEU A 108 13.96 -9.35 4.45
CA LEU A 108 12.84 -9.18 3.54
C LEU A 108 13.30 -8.90 2.11
N GLY A 109 14.38 -8.14 1.94
CA GLY A 109 15.02 -7.91 0.64
C GLY A 109 15.58 -9.19 0.03
N ALA A 110 16.25 -10.02 0.82
CA ALA A 110 16.75 -11.32 0.38
C ALA A 110 15.59 -12.29 0.02
N PHE A 111 14.50 -12.32 0.80
CA PHE A 111 13.28 -13.05 0.45
C PHE A 111 12.75 -12.65 -0.92
N SER A 112 12.64 -11.35 -1.19
CA SER A 112 12.17 -10.84 -2.48
C SER A 112 13.10 -11.25 -3.63
N ALA A 113 14.42 -11.17 -3.43
CA ALA A 113 15.40 -11.57 -4.42
C ALA A 113 15.33 -13.06 -4.78
N ILE A 114 15.17 -13.94 -3.77
CA ILE A 114 15.02 -15.39 -3.97
C ILE A 114 13.72 -15.69 -4.73
N MET A 115 12.63 -15.02 -4.39
CA MET A 115 11.34 -15.17 -5.06
C MET A 115 11.43 -14.82 -6.55
N GLU A 116 12.03 -13.68 -6.88
CA GLU A 116 12.19 -13.25 -8.28
C GLU A 116 13.16 -14.16 -9.05
N ASP A 117 14.27 -14.59 -8.44
CA ASP A 117 15.20 -15.55 -9.05
C ASP A 117 14.49 -16.87 -9.38
N THR A 118 13.67 -17.37 -8.47
CA THR A 118 12.93 -18.63 -8.67
C THR A 118 11.93 -18.51 -9.81
N LEU A 119 11.19 -17.38 -9.91
CA LEU A 119 10.29 -17.12 -11.02
C LEU A 119 11.03 -17.01 -12.35
N ALA A 120 12.16 -16.30 -12.36
CA ALA A 120 12.99 -16.17 -13.54
C ALA A 120 13.51 -17.55 -14.00
N PHE A 121 14.02 -18.35 -13.08
CA PHE A 121 14.47 -19.72 -13.35
C PHE A 121 13.36 -20.60 -13.94
N LEU A 122 12.18 -20.60 -13.34
CA LEU A 122 11.05 -21.39 -13.85
C LEU A 122 10.59 -20.96 -15.25
N LYS A 123 10.71 -19.66 -15.58
CA LYS A 123 10.40 -19.14 -16.91
C LYS A 123 11.39 -19.60 -18.00
N THR A 124 12.63 -19.92 -17.63
CA THR A 124 13.62 -20.46 -18.57
C THR A 124 13.39 -21.93 -18.89
N ALA A 125 12.62 -22.63 -18.08
CA ALA A 125 12.26 -24.03 -18.31
C ALA A 125 11.16 -24.14 -19.38
N ASP A 126 11.16 -25.26 -20.12
CA ASP A 126 10.15 -25.52 -21.16
C ASP A 126 8.73 -25.52 -20.56
N PRO A 127 7.85 -24.56 -20.93
CA PRO A 127 6.50 -24.45 -20.36
C PRO A 127 5.60 -25.64 -20.72
N ASN A 128 5.88 -26.36 -21.82
CA ASN A 128 5.07 -27.48 -22.27
C ASN A 128 5.37 -28.80 -21.52
N ARG A 129 6.35 -28.80 -20.62
CA ARG A 129 6.63 -29.95 -19.78
C ARG A 129 5.77 -29.92 -18.53
N GLY A 130 4.94 -30.93 -18.29
CA GLY A 130 4.12 -31.06 -17.10
C GLY A 130 4.89 -30.86 -15.79
N ARG A 131 6.18 -31.28 -15.74
CA ARG A 131 7.05 -31.04 -14.58
C ARG A 131 7.29 -29.55 -14.30
N THR A 132 7.37 -28.72 -15.34
CA THR A 132 7.54 -27.27 -15.19
C THR A 132 6.27 -26.66 -14.60
N LEU A 133 5.11 -27.01 -15.13
CA LEU A 133 3.80 -26.58 -14.62
C LEU A 133 3.59 -27.00 -13.16
N ASP A 134 3.96 -28.23 -12.79
CA ASP A 134 3.90 -28.70 -11.40
C ASP A 134 4.76 -27.87 -10.46
N ASN A 135 5.90 -27.32 -10.93
CA ASN A 135 6.76 -26.49 -10.11
C ASN A 135 6.26 -25.05 -10.03
N PHE A 136 5.65 -24.51 -11.05
CA PHE A 136 4.90 -23.24 -10.96
C PHE A 136 3.77 -23.36 -9.92
N LYS A 137 2.98 -24.41 -9.97
CA LYS A 137 1.94 -24.68 -8.98
C LYS A 137 2.50 -24.82 -7.56
N ARG A 138 3.63 -25.56 -7.41
CA ARG A 138 4.32 -25.69 -6.12
C ARG A 138 4.78 -24.35 -5.58
N LEU A 139 5.38 -23.52 -6.43
CA LEU A 139 5.81 -22.19 -6.05
C LEU A 139 4.61 -21.34 -5.59
N GLU A 140 3.52 -21.29 -6.37
CA GLU A 140 2.33 -20.53 -6.00
C GLU A 140 1.76 -20.95 -4.64
N ILE A 141 1.60 -22.27 -4.42
CA ILE A 141 1.11 -22.81 -3.14
C ILE A 141 2.07 -22.47 -2.00
N GLY A 142 3.38 -22.60 -2.24
CA GLY A 142 4.40 -22.23 -1.25
C GLY A 142 4.40 -20.75 -0.88
N LEU A 143 4.18 -19.87 -1.85
CA LEU A 143 4.15 -18.42 -1.63
C LEU A 143 2.94 -17.96 -0.79
N ARG A 144 1.81 -18.69 -0.82
CA ARG A 144 0.59 -18.34 -0.04
C ARG A 144 0.88 -18.22 1.46
N ARG A 145 1.72 -19.08 2.00
CA ARG A 145 2.02 -19.15 3.44
C ARG A 145 2.74 -17.90 3.97
N PHE A 146 3.41 -17.14 3.10
CA PHE A 146 4.14 -15.95 3.51
C PHE A 146 3.25 -14.71 3.67
N SER A 147 2.11 -14.65 2.98
CA SER A 147 1.20 -13.49 3.06
C SER A 147 0.77 -13.14 4.50
N PRO A 148 0.26 -14.08 5.33
CA PRO A 148 -0.15 -13.76 6.70
C PRO A 148 1.04 -13.37 7.59
N ARG A 149 2.21 -13.94 7.39
CA ARG A 149 3.43 -13.64 8.16
C ARG A 149 3.92 -12.21 7.87
N LEU A 150 4.01 -11.85 6.59
CA LEU A 150 4.39 -10.49 6.18
C LEU A 150 3.34 -9.46 6.63
N GLU A 151 2.07 -9.82 6.62
CA GLU A 151 1.00 -8.95 7.11
C GLU A 151 1.10 -8.71 8.63
N LEU A 152 1.55 -9.71 9.40
CA LEU A 152 1.81 -9.55 10.82
C LEU A 152 2.97 -8.56 11.06
N ILE A 153 4.10 -8.76 10.39
CA ILE A 153 5.24 -7.82 10.43
C ILE A 153 4.75 -6.40 10.08
N ARG A 154 3.97 -6.24 9.00
CA ARG A 154 3.48 -4.94 8.57
C ARG A 154 2.70 -4.20 9.67
N ARG A 155 1.86 -4.91 10.42
CA ARG A 155 1.01 -4.33 11.48
C ARG A 155 1.79 -3.84 12.70
N GLU A 156 2.96 -4.38 12.91
CA GLU A 156 3.83 -4.04 14.05
C GLU A 156 4.78 -2.88 13.72
N LEU A 157 4.89 -2.49 12.44
CA LEU A 157 5.82 -1.46 11.99
C LEU A 157 5.26 -0.04 12.14
N PRO A 158 6.15 0.94 12.39
CA PRO A 158 5.82 2.36 12.25
C PRO A 158 5.34 2.69 10.83
N LEU A 159 4.45 3.66 10.69
CA LEU A 159 3.87 4.08 9.40
C LEU A 159 4.92 4.42 8.33
N THR A 160 6.06 4.97 8.73
CA THR A 160 7.18 5.30 7.84
C THR A 160 7.82 4.09 7.18
N HIS A 161 7.72 2.92 7.79
CA HIS A 161 8.33 1.66 7.35
C HIS A 161 7.31 0.67 6.78
N GLU A 162 6.04 0.81 7.15
CA GLU A 162 4.95 -0.06 6.68
C GLU A 162 4.84 -0.10 5.15
N PHE A 163 5.15 0.99 4.48
CA PHE A 163 5.09 1.12 3.03
C PHE A 163 5.89 0.04 2.30
N TYR A 164 7.09 -0.31 2.79
CA TYR A 164 7.94 -1.32 2.16
C TYR A 164 7.35 -2.72 2.25
N VAL A 165 6.83 -3.10 3.41
CA VAL A 165 6.20 -4.42 3.58
C VAL A 165 4.89 -4.49 2.79
N ARG A 166 4.14 -3.40 2.69
CA ARG A 166 2.97 -3.30 1.82
C ARG A 166 3.35 -3.47 0.34
N SER A 167 4.47 -2.90 -0.08
CA SER A 167 5.01 -3.09 -1.43
C SER A 167 5.42 -4.54 -1.66
N LEU A 168 6.11 -5.16 -0.71
CA LEU A 168 6.50 -6.57 -0.77
C LEU A 168 5.28 -7.50 -0.85
N LEU A 169 4.22 -7.21 -0.11
CA LEU A 169 2.95 -7.95 -0.20
C LEU A 169 2.29 -7.84 -1.59
N ARG A 170 2.42 -6.69 -2.26
CA ARG A 170 1.99 -6.55 -3.66
C ARG A 170 2.86 -7.40 -4.58
N GLN A 171 4.19 -7.31 -4.46
CA GLN A 171 5.12 -8.15 -5.24
C GLN A 171 4.84 -9.64 -5.04
N LEU A 172 4.56 -10.08 -3.81
CA LEU A 172 4.19 -11.46 -3.52
C LEU A 172 2.89 -11.88 -4.24
N ARG A 173 1.86 -11.03 -4.26
CA ARG A 173 0.63 -11.29 -5.02
C ARG A 173 0.90 -11.39 -6.51
N ASP A 174 1.67 -10.46 -7.04
CA ASP A 174 2.05 -10.44 -8.46
C ASP A 174 2.89 -11.67 -8.83
N ALA A 175 3.81 -12.07 -7.95
CA ALA A 175 4.60 -13.29 -8.12
C ALA A 175 3.72 -14.55 -8.18
N ARG A 176 2.71 -14.63 -7.31
CA ARG A 176 1.72 -15.73 -7.33
C ARG A 176 0.89 -15.72 -8.60
N SER A 177 0.43 -14.55 -9.06
CA SER A 177 -0.28 -14.43 -10.34
C SER A 177 0.58 -14.92 -11.50
N ARG A 178 1.84 -14.44 -11.60
CA ARG A 178 2.81 -14.87 -12.63
C ARG A 178 3.13 -16.37 -12.57
N ALA A 179 3.04 -16.99 -11.40
CA ALA A 179 3.20 -18.45 -11.25
C ALA A 179 1.96 -19.21 -11.73
N LEU A 180 0.79 -18.59 -11.76
CA LEU A 180 -0.44 -19.19 -12.29
C LEU A 180 -0.59 -19.04 -13.81
N ASP A 181 -0.05 -17.97 -14.40
CA ASP A 181 -0.20 -17.66 -15.83
C ASP A 181 0.07 -18.88 -16.74
N PRO A 182 1.20 -19.64 -16.59
CA PRO A 182 1.47 -20.78 -17.42
C PRO A 182 0.49 -21.96 -17.29
N LEU A 183 -0.29 -22.01 -16.18
CA LEU A 183 -1.26 -23.08 -15.95
C LEU A 183 -2.57 -22.84 -16.74
N PHE A 184 -2.81 -21.60 -17.16
CA PHE A 184 -4.01 -21.19 -17.88
C PHE A 184 -3.72 -20.78 -19.33
N ASP A 185 -2.48 -20.98 -19.81
CA ASP A 185 -2.12 -20.68 -21.19
C ASP A 185 -2.84 -21.66 -22.14
N ASP A 186 -3.41 -21.15 -23.23
CA ASP A 186 -4.21 -21.89 -24.22
C ASP A 186 -3.48 -23.10 -24.84
N SER A 187 -2.14 -23.09 -24.80
CA SER A 187 -1.33 -24.23 -25.26
C SER A 187 -1.52 -25.50 -24.39
N VAL A 188 -1.82 -25.34 -23.10
CA VAL A 188 -2.03 -26.45 -22.15
C VAL A 188 -3.41 -27.08 -22.35
N ILE A 189 -4.40 -26.26 -22.67
CA ILE A 189 -5.79 -26.71 -22.89
C ILE A 189 -5.90 -27.55 -24.16
N ARG A 190 -5.12 -27.24 -25.22
CA ARG A 190 -5.14 -27.98 -26.50
C ARG A 190 -4.43 -29.34 -26.45
N SER A 191 -3.52 -29.56 -25.52
CA SER A 191 -2.76 -30.82 -25.41
C SER A 191 -3.50 -31.91 -24.62
N SER A 192 -4.68 -31.60 -24.04
CA SER A 192 -5.49 -32.54 -23.26
C SER A 192 -6.69 -33.13 -24.01
N THR A 193 -6.81 -32.82 -25.34
CA THR A 193 -7.84 -33.38 -26.24
C THR A 193 -7.23 -34.36 -27.19
#